data_4f96c62bb758097778b3ca43a416d69f
#
_entry.id   4f96c62bb758097778b3ca43a416d69f
#
_cell.length_a   1.000
_cell.length_b   1.000
_cell.length_c   1.000
_cell.angle_alpha   90.00
_cell.angle_beta   90.00
_cell.angle_gamma   90.00
#
_symmetry.space_group_name_H-M   'P 1'
#
loop_
_entity.id
_entity.type
_entity.pdbx_description
1 polymer ?
#
loop_
_entity_poly.entity_id
_entity_poly.type
_entity_poly.pdbx_seq_one_letter_code
_entity_poly.pdbx_strand_id
1 'polypeptide(L)'
;MTGAGLNYTIVGGFRFYERAEIKDALAYLRFLANPLDSVSLLRALRTPKRGVGDVTAGRLIVFLRDWEGDPVEGVAAAADEVGRSGAALRSFAAIIQRFRNDLEERTIGSLTNDLLEETGYFEMLLSEGTVEAESRKDNLGELISGMEEFTQKYGDEADLQRYLAEISLLTDMDEWEEKGDAVTLVTLHSAKGLEYPVVFITGMEEELCPIIRVEDDVEALEEERRLCYVGMTRAKEELYFTRARRRRRWGSVQERLPSRFLGEIPPDLLESVDQMRLVTHSSGSRTAGRGRNGSDQAGRYDAMPDYENEDQDSTGIYKVGQMVEHPTLGQGRILEVSGSGERMRLVVAFTETGTKRLMARYSKLSVLQVSDNE
;
A
#
# COMPACT_ATOMS: atom_id res chain seq x y z
N MET A 1 8.61 -8.89 11.94
CA MET A 1 8.91 -9.77 13.08
C MET A 1 9.50 -11.09 12.61
N THR A 2 8.93 -11.77 11.65
CA THR A 2 9.51 -12.99 11.03
C THR A 2 10.95 -12.83 10.56
N GLY A 3 11.30 -11.71 9.90
CA GLY A 3 12.69 -11.44 9.50
C GLY A 3 13.69 -11.20 10.62
N ALA A 4 13.22 -10.97 11.85
CA ALA A 4 14.03 -10.78 13.05
C ALA A 4 14.00 -12.00 13.99
N GLY A 5 13.31 -13.08 13.62
CA GLY A 5 13.17 -14.29 14.44
C GLY A 5 12.39 -14.08 15.76
N LEU A 6 11.51 -13.06 15.81
CA LEU A 6 10.69 -12.79 16.98
C LEU A 6 9.36 -13.54 16.86
N ASN A 7 9.03 -14.33 17.89
CA ASN A 7 7.72 -14.95 17.99
C ASN A 7 6.64 -13.87 18.21
N TYR A 8 5.49 -14.01 17.54
CA TYR A 8 4.36 -13.11 17.71
C TYR A 8 3.02 -13.85 17.64
N THR A 9 2.01 -13.26 18.27
CA THR A 9 0.63 -13.74 18.22
C THR A 9 -0.27 -12.59 17.76
N ILE A 10 -1.21 -12.85 16.86
CA ILE A 10 -2.20 -11.86 16.38
C ILE A 10 -3.51 -12.09 17.11
N VAL A 11 -4.01 -11.03 17.79
CA VAL A 11 -5.27 -11.06 18.54
C VAL A 11 -6.33 -10.22 17.82
N GLY A 12 -7.49 -10.83 17.56
CA GLY A 12 -8.70 -10.13 17.09
C GLY A 12 -8.69 -9.70 15.62
N GLY A 13 -7.73 -10.14 14.81
CA GLY A 13 -7.69 -9.89 13.36
C GLY A 13 -7.86 -11.19 12.58
N PHE A 14 -8.58 -11.13 11.45
CA PHE A 14 -8.41 -12.16 10.43
C PHE A 14 -6.96 -12.10 9.96
N ARG A 15 -6.30 -13.26 9.91
CA ARG A 15 -4.94 -13.36 9.34
C ARG A 15 -4.98 -12.75 7.94
N PHE A 16 -3.99 -11.96 7.59
CA PHE A 16 -3.99 -11.21 6.32
C PHE A 16 -4.26 -12.12 5.12
N TYR A 17 -3.58 -13.26 5.07
CA TYR A 17 -3.72 -14.24 3.99
C TYR A 17 -5.04 -15.02 4.01
N GLU A 18 -5.83 -14.92 5.09
CA GLU A 18 -7.15 -15.53 5.20
C GLU A 18 -8.29 -14.65 4.68
N ARG A 19 -8.02 -13.36 4.44
CA ARG A 19 -9.00 -12.44 3.89
C ARG A 19 -9.47 -12.89 2.52
N ALA A 20 -10.77 -12.71 2.24
CA ALA A 20 -11.39 -13.23 1.04
C ALA A 20 -10.72 -12.73 -0.25
N GLU A 21 -10.47 -11.42 -0.34
CA GLU A 21 -9.83 -10.76 -1.48
C GLU A 21 -8.38 -11.22 -1.68
N ILE A 22 -7.66 -11.51 -0.59
CA ILE A 22 -6.29 -12.02 -0.64
C ILE A 22 -6.29 -13.47 -1.13
N LYS A 23 -7.20 -14.30 -0.61
CA LYS A 23 -7.38 -15.69 -1.10
C LYS A 23 -7.79 -15.72 -2.57
N ASP A 24 -8.57 -14.75 -3.04
CA ASP A 24 -8.97 -14.64 -4.44
C ASP A 24 -7.75 -14.29 -5.31
N ALA A 25 -6.96 -13.27 -4.94
CA ALA A 25 -5.74 -12.92 -5.67
C ALA A 25 -4.72 -14.07 -5.68
N LEU A 26 -4.50 -14.72 -4.54
CA LEU A 26 -3.63 -15.90 -4.46
C LEU A 26 -4.14 -17.08 -5.29
N ALA A 27 -5.46 -17.24 -5.46
CA ALA A 27 -6.00 -18.29 -6.33
C ALA A 27 -5.65 -18.05 -7.80
N TYR A 28 -5.70 -16.81 -8.29
CA TYR A 28 -5.20 -16.48 -9.62
C TYR A 28 -3.72 -16.82 -9.77
N LEU A 29 -2.90 -16.44 -8.82
CA LEU A 29 -1.46 -16.68 -8.85
C LEU A 29 -1.10 -18.17 -8.74
N ARG A 30 -1.79 -18.92 -7.89
CA ARG A 30 -1.61 -20.38 -7.77
C ARG A 30 -1.99 -21.09 -9.05
N PHE A 31 -3.07 -20.69 -9.70
CA PHE A 31 -3.48 -21.25 -10.98
C PHE A 31 -2.50 -20.89 -12.11
N LEU A 32 -1.92 -19.68 -12.11
CA LEU A 32 -0.83 -19.32 -13.02
C LEU A 32 0.41 -20.21 -12.83
N ALA A 33 0.82 -20.42 -11.58
CA ALA A 33 1.98 -21.23 -11.24
C ALA A 33 1.74 -22.74 -11.47
N ASN A 34 0.53 -23.21 -11.20
CA ASN A 34 0.13 -24.62 -11.37
C ASN A 34 -1.29 -24.72 -11.98
N PRO A 35 -1.42 -24.86 -13.30
CA PRO A 35 -2.72 -24.99 -13.96
C PRO A 35 -3.49 -26.27 -13.63
N LEU A 36 -2.89 -27.24 -12.92
CA LEU A 36 -3.58 -28.43 -12.43
C LEU A 36 -4.35 -28.16 -11.12
N ASP A 37 -4.14 -27.01 -10.48
CA ASP A 37 -4.86 -26.62 -9.27
C ASP A 37 -6.31 -26.23 -9.57
N SER A 38 -7.18 -27.24 -9.56
CA SER A 38 -8.61 -27.08 -9.83
C SER A 38 -9.33 -26.24 -8.76
N VAL A 39 -8.85 -26.22 -7.53
CA VAL A 39 -9.43 -25.43 -6.44
C VAL A 39 -9.20 -23.95 -6.70
N SER A 40 -7.96 -23.57 -7.02
CA SER A 40 -7.60 -22.21 -7.38
C SER A 40 -8.28 -21.76 -8.68
N LEU A 41 -8.36 -22.62 -9.68
CA LEU A 41 -9.12 -22.37 -10.91
C LEU A 41 -10.58 -21.98 -10.60
N LEU A 42 -11.29 -22.80 -9.84
CA LEU A 42 -12.70 -22.57 -9.55
C LEU A 42 -12.90 -21.28 -8.75
N ARG A 43 -11.99 -20.98 -7.83
CA ARG A 43 -12.05 -19.73 -7.08
C ARG A 43 -11.84 -18.51 -7.98
N ALA A 44 -10.81 -18.52 -8.82
CA ALA A 44 -10.51 -17.45 -9.77
C ALA A 44 -11.63 -17.22 -10.79
N LEU A 45 -12.29 -18.29 -11.24
CA LEU A 45 -13.43 -18.20 -12.16
C LEU A 45 -14.69 -17.59 -11.54
N ARG A 46 -14.87 -17.75 -10.21
CA ARG A 46 -16.07 -17.25 -9.51
C ARG A 46 -15.99 -15.77 -9.12
N THR A 47 -14.78 -15.23 -9.02
CA THR A 47 -14.56 -13.84 -8.58
C THR A 47 -13.58 -13.13 -9.52
N PRO A 48 -14.02 -12.10 -10.25
CA PRO A 48 -15.40 -11.59 -10.41
C PRO A 48 -16.39 -12.61 -10.99
N LYS A 49 -17.69 -12.38 -10.80
CA LYS A 49 -18.74 -13.27 -11.26
C LYS A 49 -18.75 -13.38 -12.80
N ARG A 50 -18.45 -14.57 -13.33
CA ARG A 50 -18.41 -14.88 -14.78
C ARG A 50 -19.54 -15.80 -15.23
N GLY A 51 -20.58 -15.96 -14.41
CA GLY A 51 -21.68 -16.89 -14.71
C GLY A 51 -21.31 -18.37 -14.51
N VAL A 52 -20.19 -18.66 -13.86
CA VAL A 52 -19.76 -20.03 -13.56
C VAL A 52 -20.32 -20.44 -12.20
N GLY A 53 -21.53 -21.02 -12.22
CA GLY A 53 -22.15 -21.63 -11.03
C GLY A 53 -21.66 -23.06 -10.78
N ASP A 54 -22.17 -23.71 -9.73
CA ASP A 54 -21.72 -25.04 -9.31
C ASP A 54 -21.90 -26.12 -10.38
N VAL A 55 -22.98 -26.06 -11.15
CA VAL A 55 -23.22 -27.00 -12.26
C VAL A 55 -22.18 -26.84 -13.37
N THR A 56 -21.90 -25.59 -13.76
CA THR A 56 -20.88 -25.28 -14.77
C THR A 56 -19.48 -25.68 -14.29
N ALA A 57 -19.16 -25.35 -13.04
CA ALA A 57 -17.92 -25.72 -12.39
C ALA A 57 -17.72 -27.26 -12.37
N GLY A 58 -18.76 -28.01 -11.98
CA GLY A 58 -18.71 -29.47 -11.98
C GLY A 58 -18.45 -30.06 -13.38
N ARG A 59 -19.12 -29.54 -14.42
CA ARG A 59 -18.89 -29.95 -15.81
C ARG A 59 -17.48 -29.64 -16.28
N LEU A 60 -16.98 -28.45 -15.97
CA LEU A 60 -15.61 -28.05 -16.30
C LEU A 60 -14.59 -29.00 -15.68
N ILE A 61 -14.70 -29.33 -14.39
CA ILE A 61 -13.77 -30.24 -13.71
C ILE A 61 -13.83 -31.65 -14.30
N VAL A 62 -15.03 -32.15 -14.65
CA VAL A 62 -15.17 -33.44 -15.31
C VAL A 62 -14.47 -33.42 -16.67
N PHE A 63 -14.69 -32.37 -17.47
CA PHE A 63 -14.03 -32.22 -18.77
C PHE A 63 -12.51 -32.15 -18.65
N LEU A 64 -11.97 -31.36 -17.71
CA LEU A 64 -10.53 -31.21 -17.50
C LEU A 64 -9.86 -32.49 -17.00
N ARG A 65 -10.57 -33.38 -16.32
CA ARG A 65 -10.03 -34.67 -15.88
C ARG A 65 -9.62 -35.57 -17.05
N ASP A 66 -10.39 -35.50 -18.13
CA ASP A 66 -10.20 -36.33 -19.33
C ASP A 66 -9.42 -35.58 -20.44
N TRP A 67 -8.95 -34.36 -20.13
CA TRP A 67 -8.21 -33.51 -21.07
C TRP A 67 -6.73 -33.84 -21.06
N GLU A 68 -6.19 -34.23 -22.26
CA GLU A 68 -4.77 -34.59 -22.44
C GLU A 68 -3.92 -33.43 -23.00
N GLY A 69 -4.06 -32.23 -22.52
CA GLY A 69 -3.32 -31.06 -23.01
C GLY A 69 -3.01 -30.05 -21.90
N ASP A 70 -2.59 -28.85 -22.29
CA ASP A 70 -2.44 -27.77 -21.33
C ASP A 70 -3.78 -27.48 -20.65
N PRO A 71 -3.86 -27.48 -19.31
CA PRO A 71 -5.14 -27.30 -18.61
C PRO A 71 -5.80 -25.93 -18.90
N VAL A 72 -5.03 -24.89 -19.24
CA VAL A 72 -5.57 -23.57 -19.61
C VAL A 72 -6.25 -23.64 -20.98
N GLU A 73 -5.66 -24.37 -21.94
CA GLU A 73 -6.31 -24.67 -23.22
C GLU A 73 -7.58 -25.52 -23.01
N GLY A 74 -7.54 -26.47 -22.07
CA GLY A 74 -8.68 -27.26 -21.66
C GLY A 74 -9.83 -26.41 -21.13
N VAL A 75 -9.56 -25.37 -20.34
CA VAL A 75 -10.59 -24.40 -19.89
C VAL A 75 -11.24 -23.69 -21.07
N ALA A 76 -10.45 -23.31 -22.08
CA ALA A 76 -10.97 -22.69 -23.30
C ALA A 76 -11.82 -23.69 -24.13
N ALA A 77 -11.36 -24.93 -24.26
CA ALA A 77 -12.06 -25.99 -25.00
C ALA A 77 -13.39 -26.39 -24.34
N ALA A 78 -13.43 -26.45 -23.00
CA ALA A 78 -14.64 -26.72 -22.23
C ALA A 78 -15.77 -25.71 -22.47
N ALA A 79 -15.46 -24.57 -23.06
CA ALA A 79 -16.43 -23.50 -23.32
C ALA A 79 -17.63 -23.99 -24.18
N ASP A 80 -17.43 -24.95 -25.06
CA ASP A 80 -18.48 -25.48 -25.91
C ASP A 80 -19.42 -26.43 -25.14
N GLU A 81 -18.95 -27.04 -24.07
CA GLU A 81 -19.71 -27.96 -23.22
C GLU A 81 -20.54 -27.25 -22.14
N VAL A 82 -20.19 -26.01 -21.79
CA VAL A 82 -20.78 -25.30 -20.64
C VAL A 82 -21.85 -24.25 -21.03
N GLY A 83 -22.09 -24.07 -22.32
CA GLY A 83 -23.18 -23.22 -22.85
C GLY A 83 -22.94 -21.72 -22.57
N ARG A 84 -23.84 -21.04 -21.83
CA ARG A 84 -23.83 -19.57 -21.69
C ARG A 84 -22.52 -19.02 -21.10
N SER A 85 -21.84 -19.77 -20.28
CA SER A 85 -20.56 -19.36 -19.62
C SER A 85 -19.33 -19.55 -20.53
N GLY A 86 -19.52 -20.14 -21.74
CA GLY A 86 -18.40 -20.51 -22.62
C GLY A 86 -17.55 -19.31 -23.05
N ALA A 87 -18.18 -18.20 -23.40
CA ALA A 87 -17.44 -16.99 -23.78
C ALA A 87 -16.56 -16.48 -22.63
N ALA A 88 -17.07 -16.53 -21.39
CA ALA A 88 -16.33 -16.12 -20.20
C ALA A 88 -15.14 -17.05 -19.91
N LEU A 89 -15.29 -18.37 -20.12
CA LEU A 89 -14.19 -19.32 -19.98
C LEU A 89 -13.09 -19.07 -21.02
N ARG A 90 -13.45 -18.82 -22.28
CA ARG A 90 -12.46 -18.49 -23.33
C ARG A 90 -11.72 -17.20 -23.02
N SER A 91 -12.43 -16.14 -22.60
CA SER A 91 -11.80 -14.89 -22.20
C SER A 91 -10.86 -15.06 -21.01
N PHE A 92 -11.30 -15.79 -19.98
CA PHE A 92 -10.47 -16.10 -18.81
C PHE A 92 -9.21 -16.89 -19.20
N ALA A 93 -9.36 -17.96 -19.98
CA ALA A 93 -8.22 -18.76 -20.43
C ALA A 93 -7.21 -17.94 -21.24
N ALA A 94 -7.70 -17.05 -22.13
CA ALA A 94 -6.84 -16.18 -22.93
C ALA A 94 -6.03 -15.20 -22.05
N ILE A 95 -6.64 -14.62 -21.01
CA ILE A 95 -5.94 -13.78 -20.04
C ILE A 95 -4.86 -14.60 -19.32
N ILE A 96 -5.24 -15.74 -18.75
CA ILE A 96 -4.31 -16.60 -18.00
C ILE A 96 -3.13 -17.05 -18.88
N GLN A 97 -3.40 -17.49 -20.13
CA GLN A 97 -2.34 -17.93 -21.03
C GLN A 97 -1.32 -16.83 -21.34
N ARG A 98 -1.80 -15.59 -21.54
CA ARG A 98 -0.91 -14.45 -21.75
C ARG A 98 -0.05 -14.17 -20.53
N PHE A 99 -0.64 -14.10 -19.34
CA PHE A 99 0.12 -13.85 -18.12
C PHE A 99 1.09 -14.98 -17.77
N ARG A 100 0.79 -16.23 -18.15
CA ARG A 100 1.76 -17.35 -18.04
C ARG A 100 2.97 -17.16 -18.94
N ASN A 101 2.78 -16.63 -20.14
CA ASN A 101 3.89 -16.36 -21.05
C ASN A 101 4.78 -15.21 -20.54
N ASP A 102 4.20 -14.27 -19.80
CA ASP A 102 4.88 -13.08 -19.27
C ASP A 102 5.51 -13.30 -17.88
N LEU A 103 5.40 -14.51 -17.29
CA LEU A 103 5.85 -14.80 -15.92
C LEU A 103 7.32 -14.46 -15.64
N GLU A 104 8.19 -14.68 -16.61
CA GLU A 104 9.64 -14.45 -16.48
C GLU A 104 10.06 -13.01 -16.82
N GLU A 105 9.18 -12.26 -17.50
CA GLU A 105 9.47 -10.90 -17.97
C GLU A 105 9.06 -9.80 -17.00
N ARG A 106 8.24 -10.14 -15.98
CA ARG A 106 7.64 -9.18 -15.06
C ARG A 106 7.95 -9.49 -13.60
N THR A 107 7.96 -8.44 -12.78
CA THR A 107 7.97 -8.64 -11.32
C THR A 107 6.62 -9.19 -10.86
N ILE A 108 6.63 -9.99 -9.78
CA ILE A 108 5.41 -10.61 -9.23
C ILE A 108 4.36 -9.56 -8.88
N GLY A 109 4.78 -8.40 -8.32
CA GLY A 109 3.90 -7.31 -7.97
C GLY A 109 3.21 -6.68 -9.19
N SER A 110 4.00 -6.34 -10.23
CA SER A 110 3.45 -5.78 -11.49
C SER A 110 2.51 -6.77 -12.18
N LEU A 111 2.92 -8.04 -12.27
CA LEU A 111 2.11 -9.11 -12.85
C LEU A 111 0.77 -9.25 -12.12
N THR A 112 0.78 -9.23 -10.78
CA THR A 112 -0.43 -9.35 -9.96
C THR A 112 -1.36 -8.17 -10.15
N ASN A 113 -0.82 -6.95 -10.14
CA ASN A 113 -1.61 -5.74 -10.36
C ASN A 113 -2.36 -5.81 -11.70
N ASP A 114 -1.63 -6.06 -12.78
CA ASP A 114 -2.20 -6.07 -14.13
C ASP A 114 -3.18 -7.22 -14.34
N LEU A 115 -2.90 -8.38 -13.72
CA LEU A 115 -3.81 -9.53 -13.75
C LEU A 115 -5.15 -9.20 -13.05
N LEU A 116 -5.12 -8.57 -11.88
CA LEU A 116 -6.34 -8.17 -11.16
C LEU A 116 -7.10 -7.07 -11.89
N GLU A 117 -6.41 -6.18 -12.60
CA GLU A 117 -7.03 -5.16 -13.45
C GLU A 117 -7.73 -5.80 -14.66
N GLU A 118 -7.02 -6.63 -15.43
CA GLU A 118 -7.55 -7.21 -16.66
C GLU A 118 -8.63 -8.27 -16.43
N THR A 119 -8.58 -8.96 -15.28
CA THR A 119 -9.66 -9.88 -14.90
C THR A 119 -10.91 -9.17 -14.42
N GLY A 120 -10.89 -7.82 -14.28
CA GLY A 120 -11.99 -7.00 -13.80
C GLY A 120 -12.18 -7.04 -12.28
N TYR A 121 -11.18 -7.49 -11.52
CA TYR A 121 -11.31 -7.60 -10.06
C TYR A 121 -11.39 -6.23 -9.40
N PHE A 122 -10.52 -5.30 -9.81
CA PHE A 122 -10.56 -3.93 -9.29
C PHE A 122 -11.82 -3.17 -9.72
N GLU A 123 -12.30 -3.39 -10.96
CA GLU A 123 -13.55 -2.81 -11.46
C GLU A 123 -14.76 -3.30 -10.63
N MET A 124 -14.79 -4.59 -10.29
CA MET A 124 -15.80 -5.17 -9.40
C MET A 124 -15.84 -4.44 -8.05
N LEU A 125 -14.68 -4.28 -7.39
CA LEU A 125 -14.59 -3.57 -6.09
C LEU A 125 -15.01 -2.11 -6.21
N LEU A 126 -14.58 -1.41 -7.25
CA LEU A 126 -14.97 -0.02 -7.49
C LEU A 126 -16.48 0.13 -7.70
N SER A 127 -17.11 -0.84 -8.39
CA SER A 127 -18.56 -0.82 -8.68
C SER A 127 -19.42 -1.04 -7.44
N GLU A 128 -18.88 -1.67 -6.39
CA GLU A 128 -19.60 -1.87 -5.13
C GLU A 128 -19.80 -0.54 -4.37
N GLY A 129 -18.85 0.41 -4.46
CA GLY A 129 -18.95 1.75 -3.89
C GLY A 129 -19.07 1.81 -2.36
N THR A 130 -18.65 0.74 -1.67
CA THR A 130 -18.72 0.62 -0.19
C THR A 130 -17.36 0.83 0.46
N VAL A 131 -17.36 1.22 1.74
CA VAL A 131 -16.14 1.35 2.55
C VAL A 131 -15.40 0.00 2.65
N GLU A 132 -16.17 -1.09 2.71
CA GLU A 132 -15.61 -2.45 2.73
C GLU A 132 -14.90 -2.80 1.42
N ALA A 133 -15.44 -2.37 0.27
CA ALA A 133 -14.79 -2.59 -1.02
C ALA A 133 -13.50 -1.78 -1.16
N GLU A 134 -13.47 -0.53 -0.67
CA GLU A 134 -12.23 0.25 -0.59
C GLU A 134 -11.20 -0.43 0.32
N SER A 135 -11.61 -0.92 1.49
CA SER A 135 -10.72 -1.65 2.39
C SER A 135 -10.15 -2.93 1.76
N ARG A 136 -10.97 -3.66 0.97
CA ARG A 136 -10.50 -4.83 0.21
C ARG A 136 -9.49 -4.45 -0.87
N LYS A 137 -9.71 -3.33 -1.56
CA LYS A 137 -8.75 -2.79 -2.53
C LYS A 137 -7.44 -2.39 -1.86
N ASP A 138 -7.50 -1.75 -0.69
CA ASP A 138 -6.33 -1.40 0.10
C ASP A 138 -5.52 -2.65 0.51
N ASN A 139 -6.20 -3.73 0.91
CA ASN A 139 -5.56 -5.01 1.23
C ASN A 139 -4.84 -5.63 0.02
N LEU A 140 -5.42 -5.55 -1.17
CA LEU A 140 -4.75 -6.00 -2.40
C LEU A 140 -3.52 -5.14 -2.73
N GLY A 141 -3.59 -3.83 -2.51
CA GLY A 141 -2.44 -2.93 -2.63
C GLY A 141 -1.30 -3.29 -1.66
N GLU A 142 -1.65 -3.68 -0.43
CA GLU A 142 -0.66 -4.15 0.55
C GLU A 142 -0.03 -5.49 0.14
N LEU A 143 -0.82 -6.41 -0.42
CA LEU A 143 -0.31 -7.66 -0.98
C LEU A 143 0.72 -7.39 -2.09
N ILE A 144 0.40 -6.49 -3.03
CA ILE A 144 1.29 -6.11 -4.15
C ILE A 144 2.57 -5.45 -3.61
N SER A 145 2.44 -4.57 -2.62
CA SER A 145 3.60 -3.95 -1.97
C SER A 145 4.53 -4.98 -1.33
N GLY A 146 3.97 -5.99 -0.65
CA GLY A 146 4.73 -7.11 -0.09
C GLY A 146 5.44 -7.95 -1.15
N MET A 147 4.83 -8.13 -2.33
CA MET A 147 5.48 -8.81 -3.47
C MET A 147 6.67 -8.01 -4.02
N GLU A 148 6.57 -6.68 -4.05
CA GLU A 148 7.68 -5.83 -4.48
C GLU A 148 8.84 -5.85 -3.47
N GLU A 149 8.53 -5.84 -2.18
CA GLU A 149 9.55 -6.02 -1.13
C GLU A 149 10.24 -7.38 -1.23
N PHE A 150 9.48 -8.45 -1.50
CA PHE A 150 10.01 -9.78 -1.75
C PHE A 150 10.96 -9.77 -2.97
N THR A 151 10.56 -9.14 -4.07
CA THR A 151 11.40 -8.99 -5.27
C THR A 151 12.69 -8.21 -4.96
N GLN A 152 12.63 -7.17 -4.16
CA GLN A 152 13.82 -6.42 -3.74
C GLN A 152 14.75 -7.25 -2.83
N LYS A 153 14.18 -8.09 -1.98
CA LYS A 153 14.94 -8.93 -1.06
C LYS A 153 15.70 -10.05 -1.77
N TYR A 154 15.09 -10.66 -2.78
CA TYR A 154 15.63 -11.85 -3.44
C TYR A 154 16.21 -11.60 -4.84
N GLY A 155 15.99 -10.40 -5.42
CA GLY A 155 16.50 -10.04 -6.75
C GLY A 155 16.05 -11.03 -7.83
N ASP A 156 17.01 -11.54 -8.61
CA ASP A 156 16.75 -12.48 -9.71
C ASP A 156 16.20 -13.84 -9.26
N GLU A 157 16.29 -14.17 -7.97
CA GLU A 157 15.71 -15.40 -7.41
C GLU A 157 14.24 -15.22 -6.97
N ALA A 158 13.66 -14.05 -7.16
CA ALA A 158 12.29 -13.75 -6.79
C ALA A 158 11.32 -14.22 -7.87
N ASP A 159 10.93 -15.47 -7.85
CA ASP A 159 9.91 -16.03 -8.73
C ASP A 159 8.57 -16.28 -8.00
N LEU A 160 7.51 -16.49 -8.78
CA LEU A 160 6.16 -16.72 -8.26
C LEU A 160 6.05 -17.99 -7.41
N GLN A 161 6.75 -19.05 -7.77
CA GLN A 161 6.69 -20.32 -7.02
C GLN A 161 7.30 -20.18 -5.64
N ARG A 162 8.47 -19.52 -5.55
CA ARG A 162 9.14 -19.22 -4.28
C ARG A 162 8.28 -18.31 -3.40
N TYR A 163 7.65 -17.28 -3.98
CA TYR A 163 6.73 -16.40 -3.25
C TYR A 163 5.56 -17.18 -2.65
N LEU A 164 4.89 -18.03 -3.44
CA LEU A 164 3.77 -18.84 -2.97
C LEU A 164 4.18 -19.86 -1.91
N ALA A 165 5.39 -20.44 -2.02
CA ALA A 165 5.94 -21.33 -1.01
C ALA A 165 6.21 -20.61 0.31
N GLU A 166 6.80 -19.39 0.27
CA GLU A 166 7.05 -18.59 1.49
C GLU A 166 5.73 -18.21 2.19
N ILE A 167 4.69 -17.83 1.43
CA ILE A 167 3.37 -17.55 2.01
C ILE A 167 2.77 -18.81 2.67
N SER A 168 2.88 -19.97 2.04
CA SER A 168 2.35 -21.21 2.61
C SER A 168 3.00 -21.54 3.94
N LEU A 169 4.32 -21.40 4.02
CA LEU A 169 5.06 -21.59 5.28
C LEU A 169 4.65 -20.57 6.36
N LEU A 170 4.42 -19.30 5.99
CA LEU A 170 3.96 -18.28 6.93
C LEU A 170 2.56 -18.60 7.48
N THR A 171 1.67 -19.07 6.62
CA THR A 171 0.30 -19.45 7.02
C THR A 171 0.30 -20.65 7.98
N ASP A 172 1.13 -21.65 7.71
CA ASP A 172 1.26 -22.83 8.56
C ASP A 172 1.89 -22.50 9.93
N MET A 173 2.88 -21.58 9.96
CA MET A 173 3.49 -21.13 11.22
C MET A 173 2.52 -20.35 12.10
N ASP A 174 1.61 -19.59 11.48
CA ASP A 174 0.54 -18.87 12.19
C ASP A 174 -0.49 -19.81 12.83
N GLU A 175 -0.63 -21.06 12.38
CA GLU A 175 -1.50 -22.08 12.99
C GLU A 175 -0.87 -22.75 14.22
N TRP A 176 0.45 -22.68 14.35
CA TRP A 176 1.17 -23.22 15.48
C TRP A 176 1.21 -22.20 16.62
N GLU A 177 0.14 -22.19 17.41
CA GLU A 177 0.11 -21.48 18.70
C GLU A 177 1.00 -22.22 19.73
N GLU A 178 2.31 -22.03 19.66
CA GLU A 178 3.14 -22.28 20.84
C GLU A 178 2.98 -21.08 21.79
N LYS A 179 2.33 -21.36 22.93
CA LYS A 179 2.24 -20.44 24.08
C LYS A 179 3.60 -20.29 24.72
N GLY A 180 4.47 -19.49 24.11
CA GLY A 180 5.77 -19.06 24.63
C GLY A 180 5.85 -17.56 24.71
N ASP A 181 7.02 -17.01 25.04
CA ASP A 181 7.31 -15.57 24.97
C ASP A 181 7.09 -15.06 23.55
N ALA A 182 5.99 -14.36 23.31
CA ALA A 182 5.59 -13.85 22.01
C ALA A 182 5.11 -12.40 22.12
N VAL A 183 5.42 -11.59 21.10
CA VAL A 183 4.91 -10.24 20.98
C VAL A 183 3.45 -10.29 20.49
N THR A 184 2.55 -9.68 21.24
CA THR A 184 1.13 -9.61 20.84
C THR A 184 0.92 -8.48 19.83
N LEU A 185 0.44 -8.82 18.64
CA LEU A 185 -0.04 -7.87 17.63
C LEU A 185 -1.55 -7.76 17.74
N VAL A 186 -2.05 -6.56 17.94
CA VAL A 186 -3.48 -6.32 18.17
C VAL A 186 -3.89 -4.98 17.57
N THR A 187 -5.08 -4.89 17.00
CA THR A 187 -5.62 -3.59 16.57
C THR A 187 -6.07 -2.77 17.78
N LEU A 188 -6.10 -1.43 17.65
CA LEU A 188 -6.58 -0.56 18.74
C LEU A 188 -7.99 -0.94 19.21
N HIS A 189 -8.88 -1.31 18.29
CA HIS A 189 -10.23 -1.77 18.61
C HIS A 189 -10.24 -3.05 19.45
N SER A 190 -9.41 -4.03 19.05
CA SER A 190 -9.34 -5.33 19.74
C SER A 190 -8.54 -5.27 21.04
N ALA A 191 -7.77 -4.20 21.26
CA ALA A 191 -7.00 -4.01 22.49
C ALA A 191 -7.86 -3.62 23.71
N LYS A 192 -9.15 -3.30 23.51
CA LYS A 192 -10.05 -2.93 24.58
C LYS A 192 -10.21 -4.08 25.59
N GLY A 193 -9.92 -3.79 26.85
CA GLY A 193 -9.98 -4.78 27.94
C GLY A 193 -8.69 -5.59 28.16
N LEU A 194 -7.70 -5.47 27.27
CA LEU A 194 -6.38 -6.06 27.44
C LEU A 194 -5.43 -5.06 28.08
N GLU A 195 -4.36 -5.53 28.71
CA GLU A 195 -3.32 -4.68 29.29
C GLU A 195 -1.96 -5.39 29.16
N TYR A 196 -0.91 -4.61 28.87
CA TYR A 196 0.44 -5.12 28.66
C TYR A 196 1.47 -4.28 29.44
N PRO A 197 2.57 -4.87 29.90
CA PRO A 197 3.65 -4.10 30.53
C PRO A 197 4.19 -3.02 29.59
N VAL A 198 4.45 -3.37 28.33
CA VAL A 198 5.01 -2.49 27.30
C VAL A 198 4.11 -2.46 26.09
N VAL A 199 3.78 -1.28 25.58
CA VAL A 199 2.92 -1.10 24.39
C VAL A 199 3.64 -0.25 23.35
N PHE A 200 3.65 -0.73 22.12
CA PHE A 200 4.08 0.01 20.94
C PHE A 200 2.87 0.37 20.08
N ILE A 201 2.51 1.65 20.00
CA ILE A 201 1.53 2.14 19.04
C ILE A 201 2.28 2.54 17.77
N THR A 202 2.08 1.77 16.70
CA THR A 202 2.79 1.95 15.44
C THR A 202 1.95 2.70 14.41
N GLY A 203 2.63 3.40 13.48
CA GLY A 203 1.94 4.13 12.42
C GLY A 203 1.30 5.43 12.90
N MET A 204 1.93 6.15 13.85
CA MET A 204 1.46 7.45 14.32
C MET A 204 1.69 8.54 13.27
N GLU A 205 0.93 8.43 12.19
CA GLU A 205 1.02 9.24 10.97
C GLU A 205 -0.39 9.64 10.52
N GLU A 206 -0.53 10.83 9.94
CA GLU A 206 -1.79 11.25 9.29
C GLU A 206 -2.21 10.20 8.25
N GLU A 207 -3.50 9.96 8.09
CA GLU A 207 -4.14 8.95 7.25
C GLU A 207 -3.92 7.48 7.69
N LEU A 208 -3.23 7.24 8.83
CA LEU A 208 -3.10 5.93 9.46
C LEU A 208 -3.62 5.94 10.90
N CYS A 209 -3.25 6.92 11.69
CA CYS A 209 -3.76 7.18 13.03
C CYS A 209 -3.75 8.70 13.25
N PRO A 210 -4.87 9.39 12.98
CA PRO A 210 -6.21 8.89 12.63
C PRO A 210 -6.36 8.40 11.17
N ILE A 211 -7.26 7.43 10.96
CA ILE A 211 -7.72 7.04 9.62
C ILE A 211 -8.88 7.97 9.25
N ILE A 212 -8.59 9.13 8.68
CA ILE A 212 -9.60 10.08 8.22
C ILE A 212 -9.69 10.01 6.71
N ARG A 213 -10.83 9.60 6.19
CA ARG A 213 -11.10 9.55 4.75
C ARG A 213 -11.80 10.81 4.22
N VAL A 214 -12.45 11.56 5.12
CA VAL A 214 -13.15 12.81 4.81
C VAL A 214 -12.61 13.88 5.76
N GLU A 215 -12.03 14.95 5.23
CA GLU A 215 -11.33 15.97 6.03
C GLU A 215 -12.21 16.72 7.05
N ASP A 216 -13.54 16.72 6.89
CA ASP A 216 -14.49 17.46 7.71
C ASP A 216 -15.35 16.58 8.64
N ASP A 217 -15.05 15.29 8.77
CA ASP A 217 -15.79 14.38 9.67
C ASP A 217 -15.26 14.48 11.10
N VAL A 218 -15.80 15.44 11.84
CA VAL A 218 -15.43 15.69 13.24
C VAL A 218 -15.78 14.50 14.15
N GLU A 219 -16.88 13.80 13.88
CA GLU A 219 -17.33 12.67 14.70
C GLU A 219 -16.40 11.48 14.51
N ALA A 220 -16.00 11.18 13.27
CA ALA A 220 -15.00 10.16 12.96
C ALA A 220 -13.65 10.47 13.61
N LEU A 221 -13.22 11.74 13.61
CA LEU A 221 -11.96 12.16 14.25
C LEU A 221 -12.01 11.94 15.77
N GLU A 222 -13.14 12.25 16.41
CA GLU A 222 -13.30 12.02 17.85
C GLU A 222 -13.30 10.54 18.20
N GLU A 223 -13.86 9.68 17.35
CA GLU A 223 -13.79 8.24 17.56
C GLU A 223 -12.37 7.70 17.40
N GLU A 224 -11.63 8.14 16.39
CA GLU A 224 -10.21 7.79 16.22
C GLU A 224 -9.36 8.27 17.42
N ARG A 225 -9.69 9.45 17.99
CA ARG A 225 -9.02 9.96 19.21
C ARG A 225 -9.32 9.07 20.41
N ARG A 226 -10.57 8.59 20.57
CA ARG A 226 -10.93 7.65 21.63
C ARG A 226 -10.19 6.32 21.48
N LEU A 227 -10.06 5.81 20.25
CA LEU A 227 -9.30 4.61 19.95
C LEU A 227 -7.81 4.76 20.28
N CYS A 228 -7.21 5.88 19.90
CA CYS A 228 -5.83 6.20 20.26
C CYS A 228 -5.65 6.23 21.78
N TYR A 229 -6.54 6.90 22.50
CA TYR A 229 -6.56 6.93 23.96
C TYR A 229 -6.69 5.54 24.59
N VAL A 230 -7.60 4.70 24.05
CA VAL A 230 -7.72 3.30 24.48
C VAL A 230 -6.39 2.56 24.31
N GLY A 231 -5.73 2.71 23.17
CA GLY A 231 -4.41 2.13 22.91
C GLY A 231 -3.35 2.57 23.94
N MET A 232 -3.29 3.88 24.20
CA MET A 232 -2.36 4.44 25.20
C MET A 232 -2.59 3.85 26.60
N THR A 233 -3.84 3.72 27.00
CA THR A 233 -4.20 3.19 28.32
C THR A 233 -4.01 1.68 28.46
N ARG A 234 -3.53 0.98 27.43
CA ARG A 234 -3.18 -0.45 27.52
C ARG A 234 -1.79 -0.67 28.12
N ALA A 235 -0.96 0.35 28.16
CA ALA A 235 0.38 0.28 28.74
C ALA A 235 0.31 0.37 30.28
N LYS A 236 0.95 -0.58 30.96
CA LYS A 236 1.10 -0.55 32.43
C LYS A 236 2.35 0.18 32.87
N GLU A 237 3.44 0.03 32.12
CA GLU A 237 4.78 0.50 32.48
C GLU A 237 5.36 1.43 31.43
N GLU A 238 5.40 1.00 30.17
CA GLU A 238 6.05 1.75 29.09
C GLU A 238 5.17 1.87 27.86
N LEU A 239 5.15 3.06 27.26
CA LEU A 239 4.43 3.36 26.01
C LEU A 239 5.36 3.96 24.99
N TYR A 240 5.39 3.35 23.81
CA TYR A 240 6.17 3.82 22.68
C TYR A 240 5.26 4.17 21.49
N PHE A 241 5.52 5.33 20.88
CA PHE A 241 4.93 5.72 19.61
C PHE A 241 5.96 5.60 18.50
N THR A 242 5.59 4.97 17.39
CA THR A 242 6.49 4.90 16.23
C THR A 242 5.82 5.47 14.98
N ARG A 243 6.61 6.15 14.16
CA ARG A 243 6.19 6.71 12.88
C ARG A 243 7.29 6.59 11.83
N ALA A 244 6.92 6.52 10.56
CA ALA A 244 7.84 6.59 9.44
C ALA A 244 7.69 7.95 8.74
N ARG A 245 8.80 8.57 8.32
CA ARG A 245 8.76 9.77 7.47
C ARG A 245 8.33 9.43 6.05
N ARG A 246 8.74 8.27 5.56
CA ARG A 246 8.39 7.73 4.26
C ARG A 246 7.84 6.32 4.41
N ARG A 247 6.73 6.05 3.79
CA ARG A 247 6.08 4.74 3.79
C ARG A 247 5.76 4.34 2.35
N ARG A 248 6.11 3.11 2.01
CA ARG A 248 5.63 2.52 0.75
C ARG A 248 4.18 2.09 0.95
N ARG A 249 3.31 2.53 0.06
CA ARG A 249 1.91 2.14 0.01
C ARG A 249 1.50 2.01 -1.44
N TRP A 250 0.90 0.89 -1.82
CA TRP A 250 0.48 0.60 -3.20
C TRP A 250 1.60 0.78 -4.24
N GLY A 251 2.78 0.23 -3.95
CA GLY A 251 3.94 0.31 -4.83
C GLY A 251 4.63 1.69 -4.89
N SER A 252 4.05 2.75 -4.32
CA SER A 252 4.62 4.10 -4.29
C SER A 252 5.14 4.49 -2.91
N VAL A 253 6.27 5.19 -2.86
CA VAL A 253 6.80 5.77 -1.62
C VAL A 253 6.15 7.13 -1.41
N GLN A 254 5.49 7.32 -0.26
CA GLN A 254 4.82 8.55 0.12
C GLN A 254 5.47 9.14 1.37
N GLU A 255 5.64 10.45 1.41
CA GLU A 255 6.00 11.15 2.63
C GLU A 255 4.80 11.23 3.56
N ARG A 256 5.04 11.03 4.86
CA ARG A 256 4.00 11.01 5.90
C ARG A 256 4.23 12.10 6.92
N LEU A 257 3.17 12.83 7.23
CA LEU A 257 3.16 13.76 8.35
C LEU A 257 2.95 13.01 9.66
N PRO A 258 3.51 13.51 10.78
CA PRO A 258 3.21 12.95 12.09
C PRO A 258 1.70 13.03 12.37
N SER A 259 1.19 12.04 13.08
CA SER A 259 -0.17 12.09 13.60
C SER A 259 -0.42 13.37 14.41
N ARG A 260 -1.57 14.03 14.18
CA ARG A 260 -2.01 15.18 14.97
C ARG A 260 -2.17 14.85 16.45
N PHE A 261 -2.48 13.60 16.79
CA PHE A 261 -2.61 13.15 18.18
C PHE A 261 -1.31 13.24 18.96
N LEU A 262 -0.14 13.10 18.31
CA LEU A 262 1.15 13.34 18.96
C LEU A 262 1.32 14.81 19.38
N GLY A 263 0.75 15.75 18.62
CA GLY A 263 0.76 17.17 18.95
C GLY A 263 -0.18 17.57 20.09
N GLU A 264 -1.11 16.70 20.47
CA GLU A 264 -2.03 16.90 21.60
C GLU A 264 -1.42 16.46 22.94
N ILE A 265 -0.31 15.70 22.92
CA ILE A 265 0.40 15.27 24.12
C ILE A 265 1.37 16.38 24.55
N PRO A 266 1.37 16.79 25.82
CA PRO A 266 2.32 17.78 26.33
C PRO A 266 3.77 17.37 26.04
N PRO A 267 4.61 18.27 25.49
CA PRO A 267 5.98 17.92 25.07
C PRO A 267 6.89 17.42 26.20
N ASP A 268 6.63 17.85 27.42
CA ASP A 268 7.34 17.43 28.63
C ASP A 268 7.06 15.97 29.05
N LEU A 269 6.01 15.36 28.47
CA LEU A 269 5.67 13.94 28.66
C LEU A 269 6.19 13.06 27.53
N LEU A 270 6.82 13.61 26.49
CA LEU A 270 7.33 12.88 25.34
C LEU A 270 8.86 12.96 25.29
N GLU A 271 9.50 11.79 25.30
CA GLU A 271 10.91 11.67 24.95
C GLU A 271 11.03 11.28 23.47
N SER A 272 11.68 12.13 22.66
CA SER A 272 11.87 11.89 21.24
C SER A 272 13.20 11.23 20.96
N VAL A 273 13.18 10.02 20.40
CA VAL A 273 14.36 9.28 19.97
C VAL A 273 14.41 9.25 18.44
N ASP A 274 15.34 10.01 17.84
CA ASP A 274 15.53 9.96 16.38
C ASP A 274 16.51 8.83 16.02
N GLN A 275 15.98 7.72 15.50
CA GLN A 275 16.78 6.56 15.10
C GLN A 275 17.70 6.82 13.90
N MET A 276 17.53 7.92 13.14
CA MET A 276 18.48 8.28 12.08
C MET A 276 19.90 8.49 12.62
N ARG A 277 20.06 8.85 13.89
CA ARG A 277 21.38 8.99 14.53
C ARG A 277 22.03 7.66 14.94
N LEU A 278 21.23 6.59 15.09
CA LEU A 278 21.75 5.28 15.53
C LEU A 278 22.35 4.45 14.37
N VAL A 279 21.89 4.63 13.14
CA VAL A 279 22.38 3.88 11.97
C VAL A 279 23.74 4.37 11.49
N THR A 280 24.13 5.62 11.77
CA THR A 280 25.43 6.18 11.38
C THR A 280 26.60 5.74 12.25
N HIS A 281 26.36 5.05 13.38
CA HIS A 281 27.42 4.59 14.28
C HIS A 281 27.80 3.10 14.17
N SER A 282 27.11 2.29 13.36
CA SER A 282 27.41 0.85 13.23
C SER A 282 28.25 0.46 12.00
N SER A 283 28.63 1.39 11.13
CA SER A 283 29.55 1.13 10.01
C SER A 283 31.00 1.56 10.29
N GLY A 284 31.45 1.34 11.52
CA GLY A 284 32.86 1.48 11.90
C GLY A 284 33.68 0.28 11.40
N SER A 285 34.18 0.38 10.19
CA SER A 285 35.17 -0.49 9.57
C SER A 285 36.34 -0.76 10.52
N ARG A 286 36.55 -2.01 10.90
CA ARG A 286 37.82 -2.51 11.37
C ARG A 286 38.78 -2.68 10.19
N THR A 287 39.60 -1.70 9.93
CA THR A 287 40.86 -1.92 9.23
C THR A 287 41.99 -1.33 10.05
N ALA A 288 42.80 -2.22 10.63
CA ALA A 288 44.09 -1.91 11.22
C ALA A 288 45.05 -1.49 10.10
N GLY A 289 45.74 -0.36 10.29
CA GLY A 289 46.79 0.09 9.38
C GLY A 289 47.57 1.30 9.96
N ARG A 290 48.59 1.02 10.66
CA ARG A 290 49.80 1.73 11.07
C ARG A 290 50.18 3.02 10.31
N GLY A 291 50.41 4.13 10.99
CA GLY A 291 51.61 4.94 10.68
C GLY A 291 51.43 6.45 10.60
N ARG A 292 51.91 7.13 11.61
CA ARG A 292 52.70 8.40 11.64
C ARG A 292 52.08 9.75 11.32
N ASN A 293 52.14 10.55 12.41
CA ASN A 293 52.55 11.96 12.53
C ASN A 293 51.98 13.07 11.64
N GLY A 294 51.42 14.08 12.31
CA GLY A 294 51.73 15.45 11.97
C GLY A 294 50.57 16.44 12.10
N SER A 295 50.65 17.24 13.16
CA SER A 295 50.29 18.67 13.29
C SER A 295 48.88 19.16 12.93
N ASP A 296 48.27 19.71 13.97
CA ASP A 296 47.42 20.93 14.06
C ASP A 296 46.96 21.56 12.71
N GLN A 297 45.66 21.66 12.55
CA GLN A 297 45.04 22.96 12.27
C GLN A 297 43.51 22.90 12.45
N ALA A 298 43.05 23.90 13.16
CA ALA A 298 41.64 24.19 13.45
C ALA A 298 40.83 24.54 12.18
N GLY A 299 39.59 24.13 12.20
CA GLY A 299 38.49 24.90 11.63
C GLY A 299 38.33 24.85 10.12
N ARG A 300 37.31 24.10 9.69
CA ARG A 300 36.38 24.58 8.65
C ARG A 300 35.15 23.70 8.67
N TYR A 301 34.03 24.32 9.00
CA TYR A 301 32.71 23.81 8.71
C TYR A 301 32.60 23.79 7.20
N ASP A 302 32.68 22.63 6.58
CA ASP A 302 32.35 22.50 5.17
C ASP A 302 30.83 22.49 5.02
N ALA A 303 30.42 23.48 4.24
CA ALA A 303 29.04 23.77 3.87
C ALA A 303 28.37 22.57 3.22
N MET A 304 27.10 22.40 3.53
CA MET A 304 26.17 21.59 2.73
C MET A 304 26.27 22.02 1.26
N PRO A 305 26.23 21.08 0.32
CA PRO A 305 26.03 21.42 -1.08
C PRO A 305 24.66 22.10 -1.22
N ASP A 306 24.71 23.34 -1.63
CA ASP A 306 23.58 24.11 -2.11
C ASP A 306 23.16 23.49 -3.45
N TYR A 307 22.07 22.77 -3.47
CA TYR A 307 21.43 22.38 -4.72
C TYR A 307 20.69 23.60 -5.24
N GLU A 308 21.42 24.44 -5.94
CA GLU A 308 20.81 25.42 -6.83
C GLU A 308 19.81 24.73 -7.74
N ASN A 309 18.60 25.29 -7.75
CA ASN A 309 17.53 24.96 -8.66
C ASN A 309 18.04 24.97 -10.10
N GLU A 310 18.25 23.80 -10.70
CA GLU A 310 18.21 23.71 -12.14
C GLU A 310 16.73 23.86 -12.55
N ASP A 311 16.44 25.04 -13.07
CA ASP A 311 15.22 25.35 -13.81
C ASP A 311 15.05 24.35 -14.95
N GLN A 312 14.28 23.30 -14.72
CA GLN A 312 13.70 22.55 -15.81
C GLN A 312 12.37 23.24 -16.19
N ASP A 313 12.44 23.96 -17.29
CA ASP A 313 11.32 24.44 -18.09
C ASP A 313 10.29 23.32 -18.30
N SER A 314 9.35 23.21 -17.35
CA SER A 314 8.09 22.54 -17.59
C SER A 314 7.03 23.63 -17.74
N THR A 315 6.58 23.84 -18.97
CA THR A 315 5.45 24.66 -19.39
C THR A 315 4.18 24.30 -18.61
N GLY A 316 4.14 24.67 -17.34
CA GLY A 316 2.95 24.58 -16.50
C GLY A 316 2.15 25.88 -16.65
N ILE A 317 0.87 25.76 -17.02
CA ILE A 317 -0.09 26.89 -17.19
C ILE A 317 -0.21 27.73 -15.91
N TYR A 318 0.13 27.19 -14.74
CA TYR A 318 -0.03 27.83 -13.43
C TYR A 318 1.32 27.99 -12.70
N LYS A 319 1.56 29.17 -12.11
CA LYS A 319 2.77 29.49 -11.32
C LYS A 319 2.39 30.00 -9.92
N VAL A 320 3.23 29.73 -8.91
CA VAL A 320 3.07 30.28 -7.57
C VAL A 320 3.08 31.80 -7.62
N GLY A 321 2.19 32.45 -6.90
CA GLY A 321 2.01 33.88 -6.89
C GLY A 321 1.03 34.42 -7.95
N GLN A 322 0.61 33.63 -8.91
CA GLN A 322 -0.30 33.99 -9.98
C GLN A 322 -1.72 34.24 -9.47
N MET A 323 -2.38 35.28 -9.98
CA MET A 323 -3.80 35.54 -9.72
C MET A 323 -4.66 34.72 -10.67
N VAL A 324 -5.67 34.09 -10.11
CA VAL A 324 -6.62 33.23 -10.83
C VAL A 324 -8.05 33.57 -10.44
N GLU A 325 -9.00 33.28 -11.31
CA GLU A 325 -10.42 33.42 -11.06
C GLU A 325 -11.12 32.06 -11.23
N HIS A 326 -11.97 31.76 -10.26
CA HIS A 326 -12.80 30.54 -10.27
C HIS A 326 -14.28 30.94 -10.38
N PRO A 327 -15.11 30.27 -11.20
CA PRO A 327 -16.50 30.69 -11.44
C PRO A 327 -17.38 30.80 -10.20
N THR A 328 -17.10 30.04 -9.15
CA THR A 328 -17.90 29.98 -7.92
C THR A 328 -17.15 30.41 -6.66
N LEU A 329 -15.81 30.44 -6.68
CA LEU A 329 -14.98 30.80 -5.52
C LEU A 329 -14.38 32.19 -5.61
N GLY A 330 -14.58 32.88 -6.75
CA GLY A 330 -14.07 34.23 -6.97
C GLY A 330 -12.56 34.28 -7.29
N GLN A 331 -11.95 35.43 -7.02
CA GLN A 331 -10.53 35.66 -7.28
C GLN A 331 -9.66 35.13 -6.15
N GLY A 332 -8.51 34.56 -6.52
CA GLY A 332 -7.55 34.00 -5.58
C GLY A 332 -6.13 34.05 -6.11
N ARG A 333 -5.16 33.87 -5.19
CA ARG A 333 -3.72 33.78 -5.52
C ARG A 333 -3.23 32.37 -5.30
N ILE A 334 -2.47 31.83 -6.26
CA ILE A 334 -1.84 30.52 -6.12
C ILE A 334 -0.73 30.62 -5.09
N LEU A 335 -0.83 29.84 -4.02
CA LEU A 335 0.18 29.75 -2.96
C LEU A 335 1.17 28.62 -3.21
N GLU A 336 0.71 27.51 -3.83
CA GLU A 336 1.53 26.33 -4.04
C GLU A 336 1.07 25.62 -5.32
N VAL A 337 2.03 25.05 -6.05
CA VAL A 337 1.80 24.19 -7.21
C VAL A 337 2.57 22.89 -6.98
N SER A 338 1.90 21.75 -7.03
CA SER A 338 2.52 20.44 -6.83
C SER A 338 2.06 19.45 -7.90
N GLY A 339 2.96 18.58 -8.34
CA GLY A 339 2.72 17.64 -9.44
C GLY A 339 2.75 18.31 -10.82
N SER A 340 2.59 17.51 -11.88
CA SER A 340 2.65 17.96 -13.27
C SER A 340 1.52 17.35 -14.12
N GLY A 341 1.18 18.00 -15.24
CA GLY A 341 0.16 17.53 -16.18
C GLY A 341 -1.22 17.35 -15.55
N GLU A 342 -1.86 16.23 -15.79
CA GLU A 342 -3.24 15.96 -15.31
C GLU A 342 -3.36 15.79 -13.79
N ARG A 343 -2.24 15.56 -13.09
CA ARG A 343 -2.19 15.39 -11.62
C ARG A 343 -1.73 16.64 -10.88
N MET A 344 -1.64 17.77 -11.57
CA MET A 344 -1.25 19.06 -10.97
C MET A 344 -2.28 19.50 -9.93
N ARG A 345 -1.80 19.79 -8.71
CA ARG A 345 -2.58 20.30 -7.58
C ARG A 345 -2.18 21.71 -7.29
N LEU A 346 -3.15 22.54 -7.01
CA LEU A 346 -2.98 23.96 -6.72
C LEU A 346 -3.54 24.27 -5.33
N VAL A 347 -2.78 25.00 -4.54
CA VAL A 347 -3.29 25.63 -3.31
C VAL A 347 -3.55 27.09 -3.63
N VAL A 348 -4.81 27.52 -3.56
CA VAL A 348 -5.23 28.86 -3.94
C VAL A 348 -5.90 29.56 -2.76
N ALA A 349 -5.41 30.73 -2.38
CA ALA A 349 -6.05 31.59 -1.41
C ALA A 349 -7.06 32.50 -2.12
N PHE A 350 -8.35 32.22 -1.97
CA PHE A 350 -9.44 33.02 -2.49
C PHE A 350 -9.82 34.13 -1.51
N THR A 351 -10.19 35.29 -2.03
CA THR A 351 -10.48 36.49 -1.23
C THR A 351 -11.72 36.27 -0.34
N GLU A 352 -12.74 35.58 -0.83
CA GLU A 352 -14.03 35.45 -0.13
C GLU A 352 -14.19 34.11 0.58
N THR A 353 -13.54 33.00 0.09
CA THR A 353 -13.79 31.64 0.56
C THR A 353 -12.58 30.99 1.22
N GLY A 354 -11.48 31.76 1.43
CA GLY A 354 -10.26 31.29 2.08
C GLY A 354 -9.42 30.37 1.21
N THR A 355 -8.50 29.64 1.83
CA THR A 355 -7.57 28.77 1.11
C THR A 355 -8.21 27.45 0.74
N LYS A 356 -8.12 27.09 -0.55
CA LYS A 356 -8.65 25.82 -1.10
C LYS A 356 -7.56 25.07 -1.86
N ARG A 357 -7.62 23.73 -1.80
CA ARG A 357 -6.79 22.84 -2.61
C ARG A 357 -7.60 22.34 -3.80
N LEU A 358 -7.10 22.55 -5.00
CA LEU A 358 -7.81 22.24 -6.24
C LEU A 358 -6.92 21.38 -7.14
N MET A 359 -7.53 20.47 -7.89
CA MET A 359 -6.84 19.80 -9.01
C MET A 359 -7.00 20.67 -10.27
N ALA A 360 -5.88 21.04 -10.89
CA ALA A 360 -5.86 21.95 -12.04
C ALA A 360 -6.83 21.52 -13.16
N ARG A 361 -6.90 20.22 -13.43
CA ARG A 361 -7.78 19.61 -14.47
C ARG A 361 -9.28 19.90 -14.25
N TYR A 362 -9.73 19.97 -12.98
CA TYR A 362 -11.15 20.08 -12.66
C TYR A 362 -11.54 21.47 -12.16
N SER A 363 -10.56 22.34 -11.91
CA SER A 363 -10.78 23.59 -11.19
C SER A 363 -11.36 24.74 -12.02
N LYS A 364 -11.49 24.61 -13.34
CA LYS A 364 -11.98 25.67 -14.26
C LYS A 364 -11.39 27.06 -13.94
N LEU A 365 -10.13 27.10 -13.47
CA LEU A 365 -9.45 28.35 -13.15
C LEU A 365 -9.00 29.05 -14.44
N SER A 366 -9.27 30.37 -14.51
CA SER A 366 -8.71 31.24 -15.52
C SER A 366 -7.60 32.11 -14.90
N VAL A 367 -6.47 32.21 -15.59
CA VAL A 367 -5.35 33.05 -15.15
C VAL A 367 -5.69 34.50 -15.46
N LEU A 368 -5.63 35.36 -14.45
CA LEU A 368 -5.77 36.80 -14.62
C LEU A 368 -4.42 37.39 -15.04
N GLN A 369 -4.31 37.90 -16.26
CA GLN A 369 -3.14 38.66 -16.67
C GLN A 369 -3.12 39.98 -15.92
N VAL A 370 -2.09 40.20 -15.11
CA VAL A 370 -1.80 41.54 -14.58
C VAL A 370 -1.26 42.33 -15.76
N SER A 371 -2.03 43.26 -16.28
CA SER A 371 -1.50 44.28 -17.19
C SER A 371 -0.57 45.16 -16.36
N ASP A 372 0.74 45.06 -16.63
CA ASP A 372 1.73 46.04 -16.19
C ASP A 372 1.39 47.37 -16.87
N ASN A 373 0.73 48.22 -16.15
CA ASN A 373 0.62 49.65 -16.49
C ASN A 373 1.24 50.46 -15.34
N GLU A 374 2.38 51.07 -15.68
CA GLU A 374 3.14 52.15 -15.06
C GLU A 374 3.80 51.90 -13.70
#